data_d1b8c2d41a8f569462563d31e79b22c4
#
_entry.id   d1b8c2d41a8f569462563d31e79b22c4
#
_cell.length_a   1.000
_cell.length_b   1.000
_cell.length_c   1.000
_cell.angle_alpha   90.00
_cell.angle_beta   90.00
_cell.angle_gamma   90.00
#
_symmetry.space_group_name_H-M   'P 1'
#
loop_
_entity.id
_entity.type
_entity.pdbx_description
1 polymer ?
#
loop_
_entity_poly.entity_id
_entity_poly.type
_entity_poly.pdbx_seq_one_letter_code
_entity_poly.pdbx_strand_id
1 'polypeptide(L)'
;MRFSKAPALEDVTIEVEPGERLAVIGASGAGKTTLFRVLTRSVALTSGRIAVGGRDLYTLSKKELKGVRRRVGTIYQAYNLVPQLPAGINVALGEVGGMGSLKTLRTFLAGPESALAKRIEETLERVGLAGRARTRTADLSGGQQQRVAVARLLVQRPELILADEPFAAVDPVTTERVTDTLFELNDEGATLLVNLHDVNIARRFPRVIALREGRPIFDGSPELLTEEKLSRIYAGDPYGTAADPAPETQYDVRRHVEGSARLVEGRDGISAH
;
A
#
# COMPACT_ATOMS: atom_id res chain seq x y z
N MET A 1 13.36 -30.80 0.56
CA MET A 1 12.26 -29.98 1.04
C MET A 1 11.39 -29.62 -0.17
N ARG A 2 10.16 -30.06 -0.24
CA ARG A 2 9.24 -29.69 -1.32
C ARG A 2 8.51 -28.41 -0.89
N PHE A 3 8.84 -27.28 -1.51
CA PHE A 3 8.02 -26.09 -1.41
C PHE A 3 6.68 -26.37 -2.13
N SER A 4 5.58 -25.94 -1.54
CA SER A 4 4.22 -26.06 -2.10
C SER A 4 4.22 -25.57 -3.56
N LYS A 5 3.70 -26.39 -4.48
CA LYS A 5 3.63 -26.08 -5.92
C LYS A 5 2.49 -25.12 -6.29
N ALA A 6 1.73 -24.60 -5.33
CA ALA A 6 0.63 -23.69 -5.61
C ALA A 6 1.14 -22.27 -5.85
N PRO A 7 0.64 -21.57 -6.87
CA PRO A 7 0.95 -20.15 -7.09
C PRO A 7 0.46 -19.32 -5.89
N ALA A 8 1.22 -18.29 -5.53
CA ALA A 8 0.85 -17.39 -4.44
C ALA A 8 -0.27 -16.39 -4.82
N LEU A 9 -0.43 -16.14 -6.12
CA LEU A 9 -1.54 -15.40 -6.73
C LEU A 9 -1.91 -16.10 -8.04
N GLU A 10 -3.22 -16.22 -8.31
CA GLU A 10 -3.74 -16.88 -9.50
C GLU A 10 -5.01 -16.17 -9.95
N ASP A 11 -5.10 -15.87 -11.27
CA ASP A 11 -6.27 -15.23 -11.90
C ASP A 11 -6.73 -13.94 -11.18
N VAL A 12 -5.77 -13.10 -10.76
CA VAL A 12 -6.05 -11.83 -10.09
C VAL A 12 -6.19 -10.75 -11.14
N THR A 13 -7.39 -10.20 -11.28
CA THR A 13 -7.66 -8.99 -12.08
C THR A 13 -8.29 -7.95 -11.15
N ILE A 14 -7.59 -6.84 -10.94
CA ILE A 14 -8.02 -5.74 -10.09
C ILE A 14 -7.68 -4.44 -10.82
N GLU A 15 -8.68 -3.58 -10.97
CA GLU A 15 -8.52 -2.23 -11.46
C GLU A 15 -8.77 -1.25 -10.32
N VAL A 16 -7.93 -0.24 -10.19
CA VAL A 16 -8.01 0.78 -9.14
C VAL A 16 -7.88 2.15 -9.79
N GLU A 17 -8.88 2.98 -9.59
CA GLU A 17 -8.92 4.32 -10.14
C GLU A 17 -8.01 5.29 -9.35
N PRO A 18 -7.46 6.33 -10.00
CA PRO A 18 -6.73 7.38 -9.30
C PRO A 18 -7.58 8.03 -8.20
N GLY A 19 -7.01 8.18 -7.00
CA GLY A 19 -7.71 8.71 -5.83
C GLY A 19 -8.65 7.73 -5.12
N GLU A 20 -8.79 6.51 -5.62
CA GLU A 20 -9.60 5.49 -4.95
C GLU A 20 -8.91 5.03 -3.66
N ARG A 21 -9.75 4.70 -2.63
CA ARG A 21 -9.27 4.02 -1.42
C ARG A 21 -9.91 2.66 -1.31
N LEU A 22 -9.09 1.63 -1.15
CA LEU A 22 -9.57 0.26 -1.01
C LEU A 22 -8.79 -0.53 0.04
N ALA A 23 -9.50 -1.43 0.71
CA ALA A 23 -8.92 -2.41 1.62
C ALA A 23 -8.77 -3.77 0.94
N VAL A 24 -7.67 -4.48 1.25
CA VAL A 24 -7.46 -5.87 0.87
C VAL A 24 -7.50 -6.72 2.13
N ILE A 25 -8.42 -7.69 2.21
CA ILE A 25 -8.58 -8.58 3.36
C ILE A 25 -8.40 -10.06 2.96
N GLY A 26 -8.32 -10.94 3.95
CA GLY A 26 -8.22 -12.38 3.76
C GLY A 26 -7.40 -13.05 4.85
N ALA A 27 -7.48 -14.35 4.94
CA ALA A 27 -6.74 -15.16 5.91
C ALA A 27 -5.22 -15.02 5.77
N SER A 28 -4.47 -15.46 6.77
CA SER A 28 -3.02 -15.57 6.68
C SER A 28 -2.66 -16.52 5.52
N GLY A 29 -1.69 -16.11 4.68
CA GLY A 29 -1.33 -16.88 3.50
C GLY A 29 -2.25 -16.70 2.28
N ALA A 30 -3.31 -15.89 2.33
CA ALA A 30 -4.23 -15.66 1.21
C ALA A 30 -3.60 -14.96 -0.01
N GLY A 31 -2.34 -14.49 0.06
CA GLY A 31 -1.64 -13.84 -1.04
C GLY A 31 -1.56 -12.32 -0.95
N LYS A 32 -2.13 -11.68 0.09
CA LYS A 32 -2.18 -10.22 0.27
C LYS A 32 -0.80 -9.55 0.17
N THR A 33 0.16 -9.98 0.99
CA THR A 33 1.55 -9.46 0.95
C THR A 33 2.22 -9.72 -0.40
N THR A 34 1.92 -10.84 -1.05
CA THR A 34 2.43 -11.13 -2.41
C THR A 34 1.89 -10.13 -3.42
N LEU A 35 0.58 -9.77 -3.34
CA LEU A 35 -0.02 -8.73 -4.17
C LEU A 35 0.74 -7.40 -4.02
N PHE A 36 1.03 -6.97 -2.79
CA PHE A 36 1.79 -5.74 -2.55
C PHE A 36 3.24 -5.83 -3.05
N ARG A 37 3.87 -7.01 -2.94
CA ARG A 37 5.23 -7.23 -3.45
C ARG A 37 5.33 -7.20 -4.97
N VAL A 38 4.32 -7.70 -5.69
CA VAL A 38 4.31 -7.61 -7.15
C VAL A 38 4.00 -6.18 -7.62
N LEU A 39 3.12 -5.43 -6.93
CA LEU A 39 2.85 -4.01 -7.18
C LEU A 39 4.07 -3.11 -6.98
N THR A 40 4.99 -3.48 -6.09
CA THR A 40 6.26 -2.77 -5.90
C THR A 40 7.41 -3.32 -6.78
N ARG A 41 7.11 -4.36 -7.58
CA ARG A 41 8.13 -5.13 -8.32
C ARG A 41 9.27 -5.61 -7.42
N SER A 42 8.93 -6.03 -6.21
CA SER A 42 9.87 -6.67 -5.27
C SER A 42 9.98 -8.17 -5.50
N VAL A 43 8.97 -8.74 -6.19
CA VAL A 43 8.93 -10.14 -6.63
C VAL A 43 8.61 -10.14 -8.13
N ALA A 44 9.18 -11.10 -8.86
CA ALA A 44 8.90 -11.26 -10.29
C ALA A 44 7.50 -11.85 -10.51
N LEU A 45 6.84 -11.44 -11.61
CA LEU A 45 5.67 -12.12 -12.13
C LEU A 45 6.09 -13.39 -12.87
N THR A 46 5.31 -14.46 -12.72
CA THR A 46 5.39 -15.64 -13.56
C THR A 46 4.64 -15.42 -14.88
N SER A 47 3.49 -14.75 -14.80
CA SER A 47 2.65 -14.40 -15.96
C SER A 47 1.75 -13.21 -15.59
N GLY A 48 1.12 -12.59 -16.58
CA GLY A 48 0.22 -11.45 -16.38
C GLY A 48 0.92 -10.11 -16.55
N ARG A 49 0.21 -9.04 -16.18
CA ARG A 49 0.65 -7.64 -16.34
C ARG A 49 0.27 -6.81 -15.12
N ILE A 50 1.13 -5.88 -14.75
CA ILE A 50 0.82 -4.88 -13.72
C ILE A 50 1.17 -3.51 -14.25
N ALA A 51 0.18 -2.62 -14.29
CA ALA A 51 0.35 -1.24 -14.70
C ALA A 51 0.12 -0.29 -13.50
N VAL A 52 0.96 0.72 -13.38
CA VAL A 52 0.79 1.84 -12.44
C VAL A 52 0.92 3.14 -13.24
N GLY A 53 -0.12 3.98 -13.16
CA GLY A 53 -0.21 5.19 -13.97
C GLY A 53 -0.10 4.91 -15.46
N GLY A 54 -0.77 3.87 -15.96
CA GLY A 54 -0.77 3.41 -17.35
C GLY A 54 0.53 2.72 -17.83
N ARG A 55 1.56 2.62 -16.98
CA ARG A 55 2.87 2.05 -17.34
C ARG A 55 3.03 0.65 -16.79
N ASP A 56 3.28 -0.32 -17.67
CA ASP A 56 3.56 -1.70 -17.28
C ASP A 56 4.89 -1.79 -16.51
N LEU A 57 4.81 -2.15 -15.22
CA LEU A 57 5.97 -2.14 -14.32
C LEU A 57 7.07 -3.10 -14.76
N TYR A 58 6.72 -4.20 -15.43
CA TYR A 58 7.66 -5.26 -15.76
C TYR A 58 8.39 -5.06 -17.09
N THR A 59 7.93 -4.11 -17.89
CA THR A 59 8.63 -3.68 -19.13
C THR A 59 9.56 -2.49 -18.89
N LEU A 60 9.45 -1.81 -17.74
CA LEU A 60 10.25 -0.61 -17.44
C LEU A 60 11.72 -0.93 -17.23
N SER A 61 12.58 -0.07 -17.75
CA SER A 61 14.00 -0.01 -17.41
C SER A 61 14.20 0.34 -15.92
N LYS A 62 15.40 0.08 -15.39
CA LYS A 62 15.75 0.45 -13.99
C LYS A 62 15.54 1.93 -13.69
N LYS A 63 15.86 2.82 -14.66
CA LYS A 63 15.69 4.27 -14.50
C LYS A 63 14.22 4.67 -14.44
N GLU A 64 13.39 4.12 -15.31
CA GLU A 64 11.96 4.38 -15.34
C GLU A 64 11.26 3.83 -14.10
N LEU A 65 11.59 2.60 -13.69
CA LEU A 65 11.07 2.00 -12.46
C LEU A 65 11.41 2.85 -11.22
N LYS A 66 12.62 3.44 -11.16
CA LYS A 66 12.97 4.40 -10.12
C LYS A 66 12.03 5.60 -10.13
N GLY A 67 11.66 6.09 -11.32
CA GLY A 67 10.68 7.18 -11.48
C GLY A 67 9.29 6.80 -10.94
N VAL A 68 8.79 5.59 -11.25
CA VAL A 68 7.51 5.10 -10.70
C VAL A 68 7.58 4.95 -9.18
N ARG A 69 8.62 4.31 -8.65
CA ARG A 69 8.79 4.10 -7.20
C ARG A 69 8.84 5.40 -6.39
N ARG A 70 9.22 6.52 -6.97
CA ARG A 70 9.16 7.83 -6.30
C ARG A 70 7.73 8.29 -6.03
N ARG A 71 6.79 7.88 -6.89
CA ARG A 71 5.38 8.21 -6.80
C ARG A 71 4.58 7.18 -5.99
N VAL A 72 5.21 6.06 -5.62
CA VAL A 72 4.63 5.02 -4.80
C VAL A 72 5.22 5.10 -3.39
N GLY A 73 4.40 5.40 -2.42
CA GLY A 73 4.73 5.34 -1.00
C GLY A 73 4.38 3.96 -0.44
N THR A 74 5.24 3.42 0.41
CA THR A 74 4.99 2.10 1.01
C THR A 74 5.15 2.15 2.52
N ILE A 75 4.19 1.58 3.23
CA ILE A 75 4.33 1.15 4.62
C ILE A 75 4.38 -0.37 4.61
N TYR A 76 5.40 -0.94 5.23
CA TYR A 76 5.55 -2.37 5.42
C TYR A 76 5.28 -2.74 6.87
N GLN A 77 4.87 -3.97 7.12
CA GLN A 77 4.64 -4.51 8.46
C GLN A 77 5.85 -4.32 9.41
N ALA A 78 7.08 -4.39 8.90
CA ALA A 78 8.32 -4.13 9.64
C ALA A 78 8.80 -2.66 9.56
N TYR A 79 7.92 -1.71 9.17
CA TYR A 79 8.14 -0.26 9.02
C TYR A 79 9.26 0.14 8.05
N ASN A 80 10.22 -0.71 7.75
CA ASN A 80 11.40 -0.44 6.89
C ASN A 80 12.10 0.89 7.22
N LEU A 81 12.30 1.13 8.52
CA LEU A 81 13.11 2.23 9.03
C LEU A 81 14.53 1.75 9.26
N VAL A 82 15.48 2.66 9.18
CA VAL A 82 16.88 2.40 9.54
C VAL A 82 17.02 2.67 11.03
N PRO A 83 17.16 1.62 11.89
CA PRO A 83 17.09 1.79 13.34
C PRO A 83 18.19 2.69 13.92
N GLN A 84 19.37 2.71 13.28
CA GLN A 84 20.53 3.48 13.71
C GLN A 84 20.42 4.97 13.41
N LEU A 85 19.54 5.35 12.48
CA LEU A 85 19.34 6.75 12.10
C LEU A 85 18.32 7.45 12.99
N PRO A 86 18.46 8.78 13.19
CA PRO A 86 17.42 9.60 13.79
C PRO A 86 16.10 9.53 13.04
N ALA A 87 14.97 9.68 13.76
CA ALA A 87 13.63 9.68 13.18
C ALA A 87 13.49 10.69 12.03
N GLY A 88 14.00 11.91 12.21
CA GLY A 88 13.97 12.94 11.17
C GLY A 88 14.71 12.55 9.89
N ILE A 89 15.83 11.81 10.00
CA ILE A 89 16.53 11.29 8.82
C ILE A 89 15.71 10.17 8.14
N ASN A 90 15.08 9.28 8.92
CA ASN A 90 14.16 8.29 8.37
C ASN A 90 12.98 8.95 7.62
N VAL A 91 12.47 10.06 8.13
CA VAL A 91 11.42 10.85 7.44
C VAL A 91 11.98 11.48 6.16
N ALA A 92 13.19 12.07 6.21
CA ALA A 92 13.87 12.66 5.04
C ALA A 92 14.04 11.65 3.88
N LEU A 93 14.16 10.35 4.19
CA LEU A 93 14.24 9.28 3.17
C LEU A 93 13.07 9.28 2.19
N GLY A 94 11.89 9.80 2.59
CA GLY A 94 10.73 9.97 1.71
C GLY A 94 11.05 10.83 0.48
N GLU A 95 11.92 11.84 0.60
CA GLU A 95 12.32 12.69 -0.54
C GLU A 95 13.59 12.23 -1.27
N VAL A 96 14.40 11.36 -0.65
CA VAL A 96 15.69 10.93 -1.22
C VAL A 96 15.54 10.36 -2.63
N GLY A 97 14.43 9.69 -2.92
CA GLY A 97 14.12 9.21 -4.27
C GLY A 97 14.17 10.31 -5.34
N GLY A 98 13.85 11.57 -4.98
CA GLY A 98 13.86 12.77 -5.83
C GLY A 98 15.19 13.54 -5.81
N MET A 99 16.02 13.33 -4.80
CA MET A 99 17.26 14.07 -4.64
C MET A 99 18.38 13.52 -5.54
N GLY A 100 19.27 14.40 -5.98
CA GLY A 100 20.54 13.99 -6.60
C GLY A 100 21.48 13.38 -5.55
N SER A 101 22.43 12.55 -5.98
CA SER A 101 23.33 11.80 -5.10
C SER A 101 24.09 12.68 -4.10
N LEU A 102 24.55 13.86 -4.52
CA LEU A 102 25.28 14.79 -3.65
C LEU A 102 24.38 15.38 -2.55
N LYS A 103 23.14 15.77 -2.88
CA LYS A 103 22.17 16.28 -1.91
C LYS A 103 21.76 15.20 -0.91
N THR A 104 21.58 13.98 -1.38
CA THR A 104 21.32 12.81 -0.54
C THR A 104 22.46 12.58 0.45
N LEU A 105 23.71 12.52 -0.03
CA LEU A 105 24.88 12.33 0.83
C LEU A 105 25.00 13.44 1.90
N ARG A 106 24.81 14.70 1.49
CA ARG A 106 24.80 15.83 2.41
C ARG A 106 23.74 15.69 3.50
N THR A 107 22.50 15.27 3.13
CA THR A 107 21.41 15.05 4.09
C THR A 107 21.78 14.03 5.15
N PHE A 108 22.52 12.95 4.77
CA PHE A 108 22.99 11.95 5.72
C PHE A 108 24.13 12.43 6.61
N LEU A 109 25.08 13.23 6.08
CA LEU A 109 26.28 13.62 6.81
C LEU A 109 26.08 14.91 7.63
N ALA A 110 25.34 15.87 7.09
CA ALA A 110 25.18 17.22 7.69
C ALA A 110 23.73 17.51 8.14
N GLY A 111 22.80 16.56 7.92
CA GLY A 111 21.38 16.76 8.15
C GLY A 111 20.66 17.40 6.96
N PRO A 112 19.31 17.42 7.00
CA PRO A 112 18.48 18.01 5.95
C PRO A 112 18.66 19.53 5.87
N GLU A 113 18.48 20.11 4.68
CA GLU A 113 18.44 21.56 4.50
C GLU A 113 17.29 22.18 5.32
N SER A 114 17.42 23.48 5.68
CA SER A 114 16.49 24.15 6.60
C SER A 114 15.00 24.01 6.21
N ALA A 115 14.68 24.13 4.93
CA ALA A 115 13.31 23.97 4.43
C ALA A 115 12.79 22.54 4.63
N LEU A 116 13.60 21.52 4.34
CA LEU A 116 13.25 20.12 4.56
C LEU A 116 13.22 19.81 6.07
N ALA A 117 14.14 20.33 6.85
CA ALA A 117 14.17 20.17 8.31
C ALA A 117 12.88 20.70 8.95
N LYS A 118 12.41 21.88 8.53
CA LYS A 118 11.15 22.46 9.00
C LYS A 118 9.96 21.55 8.65
N ARG A 119 9.86 21.09 7.42
CA ARG A 119 8.78 20.17 7.00
C ARG A 119 8.82 18.83 7.75
N ILE A 120 10.00 18.33 8.09
CA ILE A 120 10.16 17.11 8.89
C ILE A 120 9.61 17.33 10.30
N GLU A 121 9.94 18.45 10.94
CA GLU A 121 9.44 18.79 12.30
C GLU A 121 7.91 18.94 12.28
N GLU A 122 7.35 19.71 11.34
CA GLU A 122 5.90 19.88 11.16
C GLU A 122 5.21 18.53 10.94
N THR A 123 5.82 17.65 10.14
CA THR A 123 5.27 16.32 9.84
C THR A 123 5.34 15.40 11.07
N LEU A 124 6.43 15.42 11.82
CA LEU A 124 6.54 14.67 13.07
C LEU A 124 5.57 15.17 14.14
N GLU A 125 5.33 16.47 14.22
CA GLU A 125 4.30 17.04 15.09
C GLU A 125 2.91 16.55 14.69
N ARG A 126 2.56 16.55 13.40
CA ARG A 126 1.27 16.06 12.87
C ARG A 126 1.00 14.61 13.26
N VAL A 127 2.01 13.76 13.31
CA VAL A 127 1.88 12.36 13.76
C VAL A 127 2.11 12.18 15.29
N GLY A 128 2.15 13.27 16.07
CA GLY A 128 2.31 13.25 17.54
C GLY A 128 3.69 12.82 17.99
N LEU A 129 4.73 13.20 17.25
CA LEU A 129 6.16 12.98 17.56
C LEU A 129 6.96 14.28 17.61
N ALA A 130 6.33 15.39 18.07
CA ALA A 130 6.98 16.68 18.24
C ALA A 130 8.28 16.55 19.04
N GLY A 131 9.36 17.20 18.57
CA GLY A 131 10.67 17.20 19.23
C GLY A 131 11.45 15.87 19.14
N ARG A 132 10.94 14.85 18.41
CA ARG A 132 11.59 13.54 18.28
C ARG A 132 12.48 13.38 17.05
N ALA A 133 12.66 14.42 16.24
CA ALA A 133 13.45 14.33 15.00
C ALA A 133 14.89 13.82 15.22
N ARG A 134 15.49 14.14 16.36
CA ARG A 134 16.87 13.71 16.72
C ARG A 134 16.93 12.39 17.48
N THR A 135 15.81 11.83 17.91
CA THR A 135 15.76 10.55 18.63
C THR A 135 16.12 9.42 17.67
N ARG A 136 17.02 8.51 18.09
CA ARG A 136 17.32 7.29 17.30
C ARG A 136 16.06 6.49 17.13
N THR A 137 15.82 5.98 15.92
CA THR A 137 14.62 5.22 15.63
C THR A 137 14.54 3.94 16.45
N ALA A 138 15.66 3.30 16.76
CA ALA A 138 15.73 2.14 17.65
C ALA A 138 15.22 2.41 19.07
N ASP A 139 15.30 3.66 19.55
CA ASP A 139 14.91 4.05 20.90
C ASP A 139 13.40 4.42 20.98
N LEU A 140 12.69 4.37 19.85
CA LEU A 140 11.27 4.62 19.77
C LEU A 140 10.47 3.33 19.97
N SER A 141 9.29 3.42 20.61
CA SER A 141 8.35 2.30 20.68
C SER A 141 7.84 1.90 19.29
N GLY A 142 7.29 0.69 19.14
CA GLY A 142 6.73 0.19 17.88
C GLY A 142 5.71 1.15 17.26
N GLY A 143 4.75 1.65 18.05
CA GLY A 143 3.79 2.64 17.59
C GLY A 143 4.42 3.99 17.22
N GLN A 144 5.51 4.39 17.88
CA GLN A 144 6.26 5.58 17.48
C GLN A 144 7.02 5.37 16.17
N GLN A 145 7.65 4.20 15.99
CA GLN A 145 8.30 3.83 14.73
C GLN A 145 7.31 3.81 13.57
N GLN A 146 6.12 3.28 13.80
CA GLN A 146 5.06 3.31 12.80
C GLN A 146 4.70 4.74 12.40
N ARG A 147 4.52 5.63 13.36
CA ARG A 147 4.23 7.05 13.09
C ARG A 147 5.39 7.73 12.33
N VAL A 148 6.64 7.33 12.54
CA VAL A 148 7.77 7.77 11.71
C VAL A 148 7.63 7.27 10.26
N ALA A 149 7.17 6.03 10.04
CA ALA A 149 6.92 5.51 8.69
C ALA A 149 5.78 6.26 7.98
N VAL A 150 4.73 6.64 8.70
CA VAL A 150 3.66 7.51 8.19
C VAL A 150 4.18 8.92 7.89
N ALA A 151 4.98 9.51 8.78
CA ALA A 151 5.63 10.82 8.56
C ALA A 151 6.50 10.82 7.30
N ARG A 152 7.17 9.71 6.99
CA ARG A 152 7.91 9.53 5.74
C ARG A 152 7.01 9.62 4.50
N LEU A 153 5.79 9.06 4.55
CA LEU A 153 4.82 9.21 3.46
C LEU A 153 4.35 10.65 3.30
N LEU A 154 4.05 11.34 4.41
CA LEU A 154 3.62 12.73 4.39
C LEU A 154 4.67 13.64 3.72
N VAL A 155 5.96 13.41 3.98
CA VAL A 155 7.05 14.16 3.34
C VAL A 155 7.20 13.74 1.87
N GLN A 156 7.01 12.47 1.53
CA GLN A 156 7.12 11.93 0.17
C GLN A 156 6.02 12.44 -0.77
N ARG A 157 4.77 12.64 -0.27
CA ARG A 157 3.58 13.00 -1.05
C ARG A 157 3.38 12.08 -2.27
N PRO A 158 3.19 10.78 -2.04
CA PRO A 158 3.07 9.81 -3.13
C PRO A 158 1.71 9.93 -3.84
N GLU A 159 1.66 9.53 -5.12
CA GLU A 159 0.40 9.40 -5.89
C GLU A 159 -0.32 8.07 -5.58
N LEU A 160 0.43 7.05 -5.15
CA LEU A 160 -0.09 5.74 -4.75
C LEU A 160 0.52 5.34 -3.41
N ILE A 161 -0.32 4.98 -2.45
CA ILE A 161 0.08 4.47 -1.14
C ILE A 161 -0.26 2.98 -1.06
N LEU A 162 0.73 2.17 -0.75
CA LEU A 162 0.59 0.74 -0.49
C LEU A 162 0.96 0.48 0.97
N ALA A 163 -0.02 0.18 1.81
CA ALA A 163 0.20 -0.08 3.23
C ALA A 163 -0.08 -1.56 3.55
N ASP A 164 0.98 -2.31 3.87
CA ASP A 164 0.92 -3.74 4.18
C ASP A 164 0.88 -3.93 5.70
N GLU A 165 -0.30 -4.23 6.24
CA GLU A 165 -0.58 -4.39 7.67
C GLU A 165 -0.08 -3.19 8.52
N PRO A 166 -0.47 -1.95 8.17
CA PRO A 166 0.09 -0.77 8.80
C PRO A 166 -0.29 -0.62 10.29
N PHE A 167 -1.15 -1.48 10.81
CA PHE A 167 -1.66 -1.42 12.19
C PHE A 167 -1.21 -2.61 13.05
N ALA A 168 -0.30 -3.46 12.54
CA ALA A 168 0.20 -4.59 13.29
C ALA A 168 0.94 -4.13 14.56
N ALA A 169 0.55 -4.69 15.71
CA ALA A 169 1.19 -4.46 17.02
C ALA A 169 1.17 -2.99 17.51
N VAL A 170 0.18 -2.20 17.12
CA VAL A 170 -0.05 -0.85 17.66
C VAL A 170 -1.37 -0.78 18.44
N ASP A 171 -1.43 0.17 19.36
CA ASP A 171 -2.62 0.41 20.16
C ASP A 171 -3.78 1.02 19.33
N PRO A 172 -5.05 0.87 19.78
CA PRO A 172 -6.21 1.37 19.02
C PRO A 172 -6.15 2.88 18.71
N VAL A 173 -5.63 3.69 19.63
CA VAL A 173 -5.53 5.15 19.43
C VAL A 173 -4.53 5.47 18.31
N THR A 174 -3.39 4.78 18.29
CA THR A 174 -2.40 4.92 17.21
C THR A 174 -2.96 4.40 15.89
N THR A 175 -3.70 3.27 15.90
CA THR A 175 -4.38 2.73 14.71
C THR A 175 -5.33 3.76 14.10
N GLU A 176 -6.15 4.42 14.92
CA GLU A 176 -7.10 5.43 14.44
C GLU A 176 -6.38 6.63 13.83
N ARG A 177 -5.39 7.19 14.52
CA ARG A 177 -4.58 8.30 13.99
C ARG A 177 -3.89 7.98 12.67
N VAL A 178 -3.32 6.79 12.55
CA VAL A 178 -2.66 6.36 11.30
C VAL A 178 -3.68 6.21 10.18
N THR A 179 -4.84 5.61 10.48
CA THR A 179 -5.93 5.49 9.50
C THR A 179 -6.38 6.86 9.00
N ASP A 180 -6.64 7.79 9.92
CA ASP A 180 -7.09 9.16 9.58
C ASP A 180 -6.02 9.88 8.74
N THR A 181 -4.74 9.77 9.10
CA THR A 181 -3.65 10.36 8.33
C THR A 181 -3.54 9.76 6.91
N LEU A 182 -3.77 8.45 6.74
CA LEU A 182 -3.81 7.82 5.42
C LEU A 182 -5.02 8.28 4.60
N PHE A 183 -6.16 8.48 5.26
CA PHE A 183 -7.37 9.00 4.61
C PHE A 183 -7.20 10.46 4.19
N GLU A 184 -6.58 11.30 5.03
CA GLU A 184 -6.22 12.67 4.66
C GLU A 184 -5.34 12.72 3.40
N LEU A 185 -4.30 11.87 3.31
CA LEU A 185 -3.47 11.77 2.11
C LEU A 185 -4.27 11.32 0.88
N ASN A 186 -5.26 10.45 1.06
CA ASN A 186 -6.15 10.05 -0.03
C ASN A 186 -7.10 11.19 -0.42
N ASP A 187 -7.64 11.93 0.54
CA ASP A 187 -8.49 13.11 0.26
C ASP A 187 -7.69 14.23 -0.45
N GLU A 188 -6.35 14.28 -0.23
CA GLU A 188 -5.42 15.12 -0.98
C GLU A 188 -5.14 14.59 -2.42
N GLY A 189 -5.72 13.46 -2.82
CA GLY A 189 -5.69 12.87 -4.17
C GLY A 189 -4.81 11.63 -4.34
N ALA A 190 -4.15 11.13 -3.30
CA ALA A 190 -3.39 9.90 -3.40
C ALA A 190 -4.33 8.68 -3.50
N THR A 191 -4.01 7.72 -4.35
CA THR A 191 -4.67 6.40 -4.36
C THR A 191 -4.18 5.59 -3.17
N LEU A 192 -5.09 4.92 -2.44
CA LEU A 192 -4.76 4.20 -1.20
C LEU A 192 -5.19 2.74 -1.25
N LEU A 193 -4.22 1.84 -1.18
CA LEU A 193 -4.42 0.40 -0.99
C LEU A 193 -3.88 -0.02 0.37
N VAL A 194 -4.73 -0.63 1.20
CA VAL A 194 -4.33 -1.09 2.54
C VAL A 194 -4.63 -2.58 2.70
N ASN A 195 -3.60 -3.36 3.00
CA ASN A 195 -3.77 -4.75 3.43
C ASN A 195 -4.11 -4.79 4.91
N LEU A 196 -5.20 -5.45 5.28
CA LEU A 196 -5.76 -5.49 6.62
C LEU A 196 -6.08 -6.92 7.06
N HIS A 197 -5.93 -7.16 8.37
CA HIS A 197 -6.50 -8.33 9.02
C HIS A 197 -7.82 -8.01 9.72
N ASP A 198 -7.99 -6.77 10.20
CA ASP A 198 -9.18 -6.34 10.93
C ASP A 198 -10.29 -5.91 9.95
N VAL A 199 -11.38 -6.68 9.94
CA VAL A 199 -12.58 -6.41 9.13
C VAL A 199 -13.26 -5.11 9.55
N ASN A 200 -13.22 -4.73 10.85
CA ASN A 200 -13.86 -3.51 11.32
C ASN A 200 -13.17 -2.27 10.72
N ILE A 201 -11.83 -2.31 10.63
CA ILE A 201 -11.08 -1.25 9.95
C ILE A 201 -11.37 -1.29 8.43
N ALA A 202 -11.44 -2.48 7.83
CA ALA A 202 -11.74 -2.61 6.40
C ALA A 202 -13.12 -2.04 6.03
N ARG A 203 -14.11 -2.13 6.93
CA ARG A 203 -15.44 -1.55 6.75
C ARG A 203 -15.45 0.00 6.68
N ARG A 204 -14.38 0.68 7.03
CA ARG A 204 -14.20 2.14 6.85
C ARG A 204 -13.81 2.52 5.42
N PHE A 205 -13.49 1.56 4.58
CA PHE A 205 -13.09 1.78 3.18
C PHE A 205 -14.32 1.64 2.27
N PRO A 206 -14.45 2.47 1.22
CA PRO A 206 -15.60 2.39 0.30
C PRO A 206 -15.60 1.12 -0.55
N ARG A 207 -14.44 0.47 -0.72
CA ARG A 207 -14.29 -0.77 -1.47
C ARG A 207 -13.38 -1.73 -0.73
N VAL A 208 -13.78 -2.99 -0.72
CA VAL A 208 -13.01 -4.08 -0.10
C VAL A 208 -12.82 -5.19 -1.12
N ILE A 209 -11.58 -5.67 -1.23
CA ILE A 209 -11.24 -6.87 -2.00
C ILE A 209 -10.85 -7.95 -1.01
N ALA A 210 -11.46 -9.14 -1.12
CA ALA A 210 -11.05 -10.28 -0.31
C ALA A 210 -10.30 -11.31 -1.15
N LEU A 211 -9.14 -11.71 -0.63
CA LEU A 211 -8.33 -12.78 -1.23
C LEU A 211 -8.46 -14.06 -0.42
N ARG A 212 -8.58 -15.19 -1.11
CA ARG A 212 -8.45 -16.53 -0.55
C ARG A 212 -7.61 -17.39 -1.49
N GLU A 213 -6.62 -18.09 -0.96
CA GLU A 213 -5.76 -19.01 -1.72
C GLU A 213 -5.18 -18.40 -3.01
N GLY A 214 -4.81 -17.12 -2.94
CA GLY A 214 -4.23 -16.39 -4.07
C GLY A 214 -5.23 -15.86 -5.09
N ARG A 215 -6.54 -16.01 -4.88
CA ARG A 215 -7.60 -15.57 -5.79
C ARG A 215 -8.51 -14.52 -5.16
N PRO A 216 -9.00 -13.53 -5.90
CA PRO A 216 -10.03 -12.62 -5.40
C PRO A 216 -11.38 -13.38 -5.36
N ILE A 217 -12.03 -13.39 -4.19
CA ILE A 217 -13.32 -14.01 -3.97
C ILE A 217 -14.42 -13.01 -3.64
N PHE A 218 -14.05 -11.76 -3.40
CA PHE A 218 -14.97 -10.65 -3.20
C PHE A 218 -14.30 -9.36 -3.67
N ASP A 219 -15.08 -8.51 -4.32
CA ASP A 219 -14.73 -7.14 -4.68
C ASP A 219 -16.01 -6.29 -4.65
N GLY A 220 -16.06 -5.29 -3.78
CA GLY A 220 -17.25 -4.44 -3.65
C GLY A 220 -17.30 -3.65 -2.34
N SER A 221 -18.46 -3.04 -2.11
CA SER A 221 -18.74 -2.24 -0.91
C SER A 221 -18.74 -3.10 0.37
N PRO A 222 -18.23 -2.58 1.50
CA PRO A 222 -18.17 -3.30 2.77
C PRO A 222 -19.56 -3.69 3.32
N GLU A 223 -20.63 -3.00 2.95
CA GLU A 223 -22.00 -3.34 3.35
C GLU A 223 -22.44 -4.72 2.80
N LEU A 224 -21.80 -5.16 1.70
CA LEU A 224 -22.04 -6.46 1.10
C LEU A 224 -21.27 -7.61 1.77
N LEU A 225 -20.39 -7.30 2.75
CA LEU A 225 -19.65 -8.30 3.54
C LEU A 225 -20.56 -8.88 4.65
N THR A 226 -21.39 -9.85 4.27
CA THR A 226 -22.18 -10.61 5.23
C THR A 226 -21.32 -11.56 6.05
N GLU A 227 -21.83 -12.02 7.21
CA GLU A 227 -21.15 -13.02 8.05
C GLU A 227 -20.84 -14.31 7.29
N GLU A 228 -21.72 -14.72 6.37
CA GLU A 228 -21.49 -15.88 5.50
C GLU A 228 -20.28 -15.66 4.58
N LYS A 229 -20.18 -14.49 3.94
CA LYS A 229 -19.01 -14.15 3.11
C LYS A 229 -17.73 -14.06 3.93
N LEU A 230 -17.80 -13.45 5.12
CA LEU A 230 -16.66 -13.41 6.03
C LEU A 230 -16.20 -14.81 6.45
N SER A 231 -17.15 -15.69 6.79
CA SER A 231 -16.83 -17.10 7.08
C SER A 231 -16.14 -17.78 5.89
N ARG A 232 -16.56 -17.52 4.65
CA ARG A 232 -15.91 -18.05 3.44
C ARG A 232 -14.50 -17.45 3.23
N ILE A 233 -14.31 -16.16 3.47
CA ILE A 233 -13.03 -15.47 3.30
C ILE A 233 -11.99 -16.05 4.26
N TYR A 234 -12.40 -16.33 5.49
CA TYR A 234 -11.53 -16.82 6.57
C TYR A 234 -11.65 -18.34 6.79
N ALA A 235 -12.47 -19.06 6.00
CA ALA A 235 -12.56 -20.52 6.03
C ALA A 235 -11.22 -21.14 5.63
N GLY A 236 -10.63 -21.92 6.53
CA GLY A 236 -9.27 -22.48 6.41
C GLY A 236 -8.37 -22.08 7.56
N ASP A 237 -8.84 -21.22 8.46
CA ASP A 237 -8.22 -21.05 9.77
C ASP A 237 -8.51 -22.30 10.60
N PRO A 238 -7.50 -22.93 11.29
CA PRO A 238 -7.68 -24.17 12.06
C PRO A 238 -8.71 -24.10 13.20
N TYR A 239 -9.33 -22.94 13.40
CA TYR A 239 -10.41 -22.72 14.38
C TYR A 239 -11.81 -22.55 13.79
N GLY A 240 -11.97 -22.65 12.47
CA GLY A 240 -13.26 -22.45 11.76
C GLY A 240 -13.90 -23.74 11.30
N THR A 241 -14.86 -24.26 12.04
CA THR A 241 -15.74 -25.36 11.60
C THR A 241 -16.92 -24.80 10.80
N ALA A 242 -16.90 -24.90 9.48
CA ALA A 242 -18.11 -24.87 8.67
C ALA A 242 -17.87 -25.59 7.33
N ALA A 243 -18.77 -26.52 7.00
CA ALA A 243 -18.74 -27.31 5.80
C ALA A 243 -18.81 -26.44 4.54
N ASP A 244 -18.00 -26.77 3.55
CA ASP A 244 -17.92 -26.14 2.23
C ASP A 244 -19.25 -26.34 1.46
N PRO A 245 -20.01 -25.29 1.15
CA PRO A 245 -21.01 -25.39 0.10
C PRO A 245 -20.33 -25.17 -1.26
N ALA A 246 -20.72 -25.94 -2.24
CA ALA A 246 -20.21 -25.96 -3.61
C ALA A 246 -20.09 -24.56 -4.25
N PRO A 247 -19.16 -24.36 -5.19
CA PRO A 247 -18.91 -23.06 -5.81
C PRO A 247 -20.12 -22.65 -6.64
N GLU A 248 -20.87 -21.66 -6.17
CA GLU A 248 -21.83 -20.97 -7.02
C GLU A 248 -21.13 -19.86 -7.80
N THR A 249 -21.13 -20.07 -9.11
CA THR A 249 -21.07 -19.10 -10.21
C THR A 249 -20.08 -17.94 -10.13
N GLN A 250 -19.18 -17.99 -11.09
CA GLN A 250 -18.36 -16.90 -11.64
C GLN A 250 -18.91 -15.53 -11.30
N TYR A 251 -18.20 -14.80 -10.44
CA TYR A 251 -18.35 -13.36 -10.35
C TYR A 251 -17.81 -12.75 -11.65
N ASP A 252 -18.73 -12.35 -12.52
CA ASP A 252 -18.40 -11.63 -13.75
C ASP A 252 -18.02 -10.19 -13.39
N VAL A 253 -16.72 -9.97 -13.18
CA VAL A 253 -16.10 -8.66 -12.96
C VAL A 253 -16.35 -7.71 -14.15
N ARG A 254 -16.83 -8.24 -15.31
CA ARG A 254 -17.02 -7.46 -16.54
C ARG A 254 -18.25 -6.55 -16.51
N ARG A 255 -19.20 -6.73 -15.60
CA ARG A 255 -20.43 -5.93 -15.59
C ARG A 255 -20.31 -4.51 -15.02
N HIS A 256 -19.19 -4.17 -14.36
CA HIS A 256 -18.94 -2.81 -13.86
C HIS A 256 -18.03 -1.98 -14.79
N VAL A 257 -17.50 -2.56 -15.86
CA VAL A 257 -16.50 -1.94 -16.76
C VAL A 257 -17.14 -1.18 -17.94
N GLU A 258 -18.42 -1.39 -18.26
CA GLU A 258 -19.04 -0.75 -19.44
C GLU A 258 -19.27 0.78 -19.31
N GLY A 259 -19.04 1.36 -18.12
CA GLY A 259 -19.17 2.81 -17.88
C GLY A 259 -17.89 3.63 -18.00
N SER A 260 -16.71 3.04 -17.80
CA SER A 260 -15.44 3.79 -17.61
C SER A 260 -14.41 3.63 -18.73
N ALA A 261 -14.63 2.76 -19.70
CA ALA A 261 -13.67 2.44 -20.77
C ALA A 261 -13.60 3.46 -21.95
N ARG A 262 -14.22 4.65 -21.84
CA ARG A 262 -14.30 5.62 -22.97
C ARG A 262 -13.38 6.83 -22.88
N LEU A 263 -12.41 6.89 -21.98
CA LEU A 263 -11.57 8.09 -21.79
C LEU A 263 -10.07 7.90 -22.08
N VAL A 264 -9.63 6.84 -22.75
CA VAL A 264 -8.20 6.65 -23.12
C VAL A 264 -7.96 6.52 -24.63
N GLU A 265 -8.97 6.62 -25.47
CA GLU A 265 -8.76 6.75 -26.92
C GLU A 265 -9.10 8.18 -27.38
N GLY A 266 -8.11 9.00 -27.48
CA GLY A 266 -8.30 10.30 -28.11
C GLY A 266 -7.28 11.37 -27.77
N ARG A 267 -6.04 11.20 -28.22
CA ARG A 267 -5.15 12.29 -28.66
C ARG A 267 -3.77 11.74 -29.03
N ASP A 268 -3.63 11.24 -30.24
CA ASP A 268 -2.41 11.34 -31.02
C ASP A 268 -2.78 11.32 -32.51
N GLY A 269 -3.21 12.46 -32.99
CA GLY A 269 -3.26 12.80 -34.40
C GLY A 269 -2.22 13.86 -34.65
N ILE A 270 -0.99 13.48 -34.93
CA ILE A 270 -0.05 14.38 -35.62
C ILE A 270 0.19 13.81 -36.98
N SER A 271 -0.47 14.47 -37.95
CA SER A 271 -0.25 14.33 -39.37
C SER A 271 1.13 14.82 -39.75
N ALA A 272 1.85 14.00 -40.51
CA ALA A 272 3.02 14.42 -41.29
C ALA A 272 2.62 15.32 -42.41
N HIS A 273 3.30 16.44 -42.55
CA HIS A 273 3.76 17.05 -43.83
C HIS A 273 5.09 17.73 -43.55
#